data_1f80ea96b7b2175efcebd5c3d559a562
#
_entry.id   1f80ea96b7b2175efcebd5c3d559a562
#
_cell.length_a   1.000
_cell.length_b   1.000
_cell.length_c   1.000
_cell.angle_alpha   90.00
_cell.angle_beta   90.00
_cell.angle_gamma   90.00
#
_symmetry.space_group_name_H-M   'P 1'
#
loop_
_entity.id
_entity.type
_entity.pdbx_description
1 polymer ?
#
loop_
_entity_poly.entity_id
_entity_poly.type
_entity_poly.pdbx_seq_one_letter_code
_entity_poly.pdbx_strand_id
1 'polypeptide(L)'
;MSTASSRHMERVASLGCVVCRRILGRPYVPANAHHCFDSADRSDWLTIPLCPDHHQGANGFHGMGERAFNRMFKTSERVLLGMTIEDLAK
;
A
#
# COMPACT_ATOMS: atom_id res chain seq x y z
N MET A 1 -18.89 -15.69 2.16
CA MET A 1 -19.51 -14.41 1.78
C MET A 1 -18.55 -13.28 2.05
N SER A 2 -18.25 -12.44 1.07
CA SER A 2 -17.32 -11.35 1.28
C SER A 2 -18.01 -10.14 1.93
N THR A 3 -17.28 -9.47 2.84
CA THR A 3 -17.75 -8.23 3.46
C THR A 3 -17.44 -7.04 2.55
N ALA A 4 -18.04 -5.89 2.86
CA ALA A 4 -17.73 -4.65 2.13
C ALA A 4 -16.26 -4.30 2.26
N SER A 5 -15.67 -4.46 3.46
CA SER A 5 -14.26 -4.14 3.66
C SER A 5 -13.33 -5.11 2.92
N SER A 6 -13.68 -6.40 2.83
CA SER A 6 -12.84 -7.32 2.06
C SER A 6 -12.91 -7.02 0.55
N ARG A 7 -14.07 -6.60 0.04
CA ARG A 7 -14.18 -6.16 -1.35
C ARG A 7 -13.37 -4.89 -1.59
N HIS A 8 -13.34 -3.99 -0.60
CA HIS A 8 -12.50 -2.80 -0.67
C HIS A 8 -11.03 -3.18 -0.80
N MET A 9 -10.55 -4.12 0.05
CA MET A 9 -9.16 -4.58 -0.03
C MET A 9 -8.84 -5.23 -1.37
N GLU A 10 -9.77 -5.97 -1.96
CA GLU A 10 -9.58 -6.54 -3.29
C GLU A 10 -9.41 -5.43 -4.34
N ARG A 11 -10.21 -4.37 -4.25
CA ARG A 11 -10.09 -3.22 -5.16
C ARG A 11 -8.75 -2.52 -4.97
N VAL A 12 -8.31 -2.35 -3.73
CA VAL A 12 -7.00 -1.76 -3.41
C VAL A 12 -5.89 -2.60 -4.06
N ALA A 13 -5.89 -3.90 -3.82
CA ALA A 13 -4.87 -4.78 -4.38
C ALA A 13 -4.85 -4.73 -5.91
N SER A 14 -6.02 -4.64 -6.54
CA SER A 14 -6.13 -4.63 -7.99
C SER A 14 -5.52 -3.40 -8.66
N LEU A 15 -5.29 -2.34 -7.90
CA LEU A 15 -4.62 -1.14 -8.43
C LEU A 15 -3.15 -1.39 -8.80
N GLY A 16 -2.54 -2.41 -8.19
CA GLY A 16 -1.10 -2.62 -8.30
C GLY A 16 -0.33 -1.74 -7.32
N CYS A 17 0.94 -2.05 -7.14
CA CYS A 17 1.80 -1.40 -6.13
C CYS A 17 1.83 0.12 -6.30
N VAL A 18 1.43 0.84 -5.26
CA VAL A 18 1.40 2.31 -5.27
C VAL A 18 2.80 2.89 -5.35
N VAL A 19 3.79 2.26 -4.71
CA VAL A 19 5.19 2.71 -4.77
C VAL A 19 5.73 2.56 -6.19
N CYS A 20 5.51 1.41 -6.82
CA CYS A 20 5.98 1.19 -8.19
C CYS A 20 5.36 2.21 -9.15
N ARG A 21 4.06 2.45 -9.07
CA ARG A 21 3.36 3.32 -10.01
C ARG A 21 3.54 4.80 -9.73
N ARG A 22 3.29 5.21 -8.49
CA ARG A 22 3.19 6.64 -8.15
C ARG A 22 4.53 7.24 -7.72
N ILE A 23 5.43 6.45 -7.16
CA ILE A 23 6.73 6.94 -6.71
C ILE A 23 7.80 6.66 -7.76
N LEU A 24 7.86 5.44 -8.28
CA LEU A 24 8.92 5.02 -9.19
C LEU A 24 8.56 5.15 -10.68
N GLY A 25 7.31 5.46 -10.99
CA GLY A 25 6.88 5.62 -12.38
C GLY A 25 6.93 4.36 -13.20
N ARG A 26 6.81 3.20 -12.56
CA ARG A 26 6.84 1.89 -13.22
C ARG A 26 5.45 1.48 -13.69
N PRO A 27 5.37 0.53 -14.64
CA PRO A 27 4.08 -0.04 -15.02
C PRO A 27 3.50 -0.87 -13.88
N TYR A 28 2.32 -1.47 -14.12
CA TYR A 28 1.61 -2.26 -13.13
C TYR A 28 2.48 -3.39 -12.57
N VAL A 29 2.50 -3.51 -11.25
CA VAL A 29 3.14 -4.61 -10.52
C VAL A 29 2.10 -5.17 -9.56
N PRO A 30 1.83 -6.49 -9.58
CA PRO A 30 0.85 -7.10 -8.68
C PRO A 30 1.13 -6.77 -7.22
N ALA A 31 0.07 -6.56 -6.46
CA ALA A 31 0.18 -6.10 -5.07
C ALA A 31 -0.83 -6.78 -4.17
N ASN A 32 -0.51 -6.77 -2.88
CA ASN A 32 -1.43 -7.17 -1.82
C ASN A 32 -1.79 -5.93 -1.01
N ALA A 33 -2.94 -5.98 -0.35
CA ALA A 33 -3.36 -4.90 0.54
C ALA A 33 -2.54 -4.93 1.83
N HIS A 34 -1.89 -3.81 2.14
CA HIS A 34 -1.11 -3.61 3.37
C HIS A 34 -1.89 -2.70 4.30
N HIS A 35 -2.12 -3.15 5.54
CA HIS A 35 -2.82 -2.35 6.55
C HIS A 35 -1.92 -1.23 7.03
N CYS A 36 -2.42 0.01 6.93
CA CYS A 36 -1.69 1.19 7.40
C CYS A 36 -1.86 1.37 8.90
N PHE A 37 -0.91 2.08 9.50
CA PHE A 37 -0.98 2.49 10.90
C PHE A 37 -1.08 1.29 11.84
N ASP A 38 0.04 0.59 11.98
CA ASP A 38 0.15 -0.62 12.80
C ASP A 38 -0.28 -0.34 14.25
N SER A 39 -1.54 -0.63 14.53
CA SER A 39 -2.16 -0.37 15.82
C SER A 39 -3.19 -1.45 16.13
N ALA A 40 -3.70 -1.44 17.37
CA ALA A 40 -4.76 -2.35 17.78
C ALA A 40 -6.06 -2.12 17.00
N ASP A 41 -6.24 -0.91 16.47
CA ASP A 41 -7.45 -0.51 15.74
C ASP A 41 -7.29 -0.65 14.23
N ARG A 42 -6.55 -1.63 13.82
CA ARG A 42 -6.31 -1.98 12.44
C ARG A 42 -7.60 -2.03 11.62
N SER A 43 -7.64 -1.31 10.50
CA SER A 43 -8.84 -1.21 9.68
C SER A 43 -8.57 -1.68 8.24
N ASP A 44 -9.46 -2.53 7.73
CA ASP A 44 -9.40 -3.00 6.35
C ASP A 44 -9.61 -1.86 5.34
N TRP A 45 -10.23 -0.76 5.79
CA TRP A 45 -10.46 0.42 4.95
C TRP A 45 -9.22 1.27 4.78
N LEU A 46 -8.28 1.15 5.72
CA LEU A 46 -7.02 1.91 5.69
C LEU A 46 -5.90 1.01 5.18
N THR A 47 -5.98 0.70 3.89
CA THR A 47 -5.03 -0.21 3.24
C THR A 47 -4.46 0.43 1.97
N ILE A 48 -3.22 0.04 1.64
CA ILE A 48 -2.54 0.48 0.43
C ILE A 48 -2.01 -0.75 -0.31
N PRO A 49 -1.89 -0.69 -1.66
CA PRO A 49 -1.36 -1.82 -2.41
C PRO A 49 0.16 -1.76 -2.46
N LEU A 50 0.80 -2.82 -1.97
CA LEU A 50 2.27 -2.97 -2.02
C LEU A 50 2.63 -4.31 -2.65
N CYS A 51 3.57 -4.30 -3.60
CA CYS A 51 4.09 -5.54 -4.16
C CYS A 51 4.95 -6.26 -3.11
N PRO A 52 5.25 -7.55 -3.31
CA PRO A 52 6.05 -8.30 -2.32
C PRO A 52 7.37 -7.61 -1.97
N ASP A 53 8.06 -7.04 -2.95
CA ASP A 53 9.34 -6.36 -2.70
C ASP A 53 9.16 -5.13 -1.79
N HIS A 54 8.15 -4.29 -2.04
CA HIS A 54 7.92 -3.07 -1.26
C HIS A 54 7.12 -3.32 0.02
N HIS A 55 6.59 -4.53 0.20
CA HIS A 55 5.85 -4.90 1.40
C HIS A 55 6.78 -5.61 2.41
N GLN A 56 7.33 -6.76 2.04
CA GLN A 56 8.10 -7.60 2.94
C GLN A 56 9.55 -7.83 2.50
N GLY A 57 9.91 -7.43 1.28
CA GLY A 57 11.26 -7.60 0.77
C GLY A 57 12.28 -6.67 1.42
N ALA A 58 13.53 -6.77 1.00
CA ALA A 58 14.62 -5.96 1.54
C ALA A 58 14.38 -4.45 1.36
N ASN A 59 13.68 -4.08 0.28
CA ASN A 59 13.29 -2.70 0.00
C ASN A 59 11.86 -2.41 0.42
N GLY A 60 11.30 -3.21 1.33
CA GLY A 60 9.91 -3.15 1.70
C GLY A 60 9.68 -2.53 3.07
N PHE A 61 8.43 -2.14 3.30
CA PHE A 61 7.99 -1.51 4.53
C PHE A 61 8.33 -2.38 5.75
N HIS A 62 8.04 -3.67 5.70
CA HIS A 62 8.35 -4.58 6.81
C HIS A 62 9.81 -5.03 6.81
N GLY A 63 10.44 -5.11 5.64
CA GLY A 63 11.83 -5.57 5.53
C GLY A 63 12.85 -4.59 6.09
N MET A 64 12.68 -3.29 5.77
CA MET A 64 13.63 -2.27 6.23
C MET A 64 13.10 -1.41 7.38
N GLY A 65 11.82 -1.51 7.68
CA GLY A 65 11.18 -0.69 8.71
C GLY A 65 10.61 0.61 8.17
N GLU A 66 9.61 1.13 8.87
CA GLU A 66 8.83 2.27 8.42
C GLU A 66 9.69 3.51 8.19
N ARG A 67 10.56 3.84 9.16
CA ARG A 67 11.38 5.05 9.07
C ARG A 67 12.31 5.04 7.87
N ALA A 68 13.01 3.92 7.66
CA ALA A 68 13.92 3.77 6.54
C ALA A 68 13.18 3.78 5.21
N PHE A 69 12.05 3.10 5.15
CA PHE A 69 11.21 3.06 3.96
C PHE A 69 10.74 4.46 3.57
N ASN A 70 10.19 5.20 4.54
CA ASN A 70 9.70 6.55 4.28
C ASN A 70 10.82 7.48 3.81
N ARG A 71 12.01 7.32 4.37
CA ARG A 71 13.17 8.13 3.97
C ARG A 71 13.63 7.79 2.56
N MET A 72 13.71 6.50 2.25
CA MET A 72 14.17 6.02 0.95
C MET A 72 13.26 6.48 -0.19
N PHE A 73 11.95 6.36 0.01
CA PHE A 73 10.98 6.70 -1.03
C PHE A 73 10.39 8.11 -0.88
N LYS A 74 10.86 8.87 0.11
CA LYS A 74 10.43 10.26 0.38
C LYS A 74 8.91 10.35 0.48
N THR A 75 8.30 9.47 1.28
CA THR A 75 6.86 9.36 1.40
C THR A 75 6.49 8.94 2.83
N SER A 76 5.22 8.61 3.04
CA SER A 76 4.71 8.07 4.29
C SER A 76 3.50 7.21 3.98
N GLU A 77 3.07 6.39 4.96
CA GLU A 77 1.84 5.62 4.79
C GLU A 77 0.65 6.54 4.50
N ARG A 78 0.61 7.68 5.15
CA ARG A 78 -0.48 8.64 4.96
C ARG A 78 -0.50 9.18 3.53
N VAL A 79 0.65 9.53 2.99
CA VAL A 79 0.74 10.01 1.60
C VAL A 79 0.34 8.91 0.62
N LEU A 80 0.84 7.69 0.84
CA LEU A 80 0.52 6.55 -0.02
C LEU A 80 -0.96 6.20 0.06
N LEU A 81 -1.56 6.32 1.23
CA LEU A 81 -3.00 6.11 1.40
C LEU A 81 -3.80 7.14 0.60
N GLY A 82 -3.40 8.40 0.65
CA GLY A 82 -4.04 9.45 -0.15
C GLY A 82 -3.96 9.17 -1.64
N MET A 83 -2.80 8.73 -2.13
CA MET A 83 -2.63 8.35 -3.54
C MET A 83 -3.53 7.18 -3.91
N THR A 84 -3.65 6.20 -3.02
CA THR A 84 -4.51 5.03 -3.23
C THR A 84 -5.97 5.45 -3.34
N ILE A 85 -6.43 6.33 -2.44
CA ILE A 85 -7.80 6.83 -2.47
C ILE A 85 -8.06 7.60 -3.77
N GLU A 86 -7.12 8.43 -4.21
CA GLU A 86 -7.23 9.12 -5.49
C GLU A 86 -7.43 8.13 -6.64
N ASP A 87 -6.62 7.06 -6.66
CA ASP A 87 -6.70 6.06 -7.72
C ASP A 87 -8.02 5.31 -7.71
N LEU A 88 -8.57 5.03 -6.51
CA LEU A 88 -9.88 4.39 -6.38
C LEU A 88 -11.02 5.29 -6.85
N ALA A 89 -10.84 6.60 -6.78
CA ALA A 89 -11.86 7.58 -7.14
C ALA A 89 -11.96 7.86 -8.64
N LYS A 90 -11.00 7.37 -9.42
CA LYS A 90 -10.97 7.58 -10.87
C LYS A 90 -11.91 6.66 -11.63
#